data_2483a55e2b7c36233a8199a9a4329763
#
_entry.id   2483a55e2b7c36233a8199a9a4329763
#
_cell.length_a   1.000
_cell.length_b   1.000
_cell.length_c   1.000
_cell.angle_alpha   90.00
_cell.angle_beta   90.00
_cell.angle_gamma   90.00
#
_symmetry.space_group_name_H-M   'P 1'
#
loop_
_entity.id
_entity.type
_entity.pdbx_description
1 polymer ?
#
loop_
_entity_poly.entity_id
_entity_poly.type
_entity_poly.pdbx_seq_one_letter_code
_entity_poly.pdbx_strand_id
1 'polypeptide(L)'
;MRTVRHLAGTIGPRLATGPAFRRAAAYVEGRFEEVGYDVRGQSFRVPAGDSWGVPVEAGRSSNIIATPSDFDPTSPHVVVGAHLDTVAVAPGAEDNASGVAVLLELARVLGGSGQVVLVAFGGEEPRGPGELHHFGSKAYVARLGDAGLGLRAMVSLDRVGVGSVVPLSSVEGTPAALRDRLADVADGLGIPTVVETDSASDHESFADAGFLAARIGSTPYAGYHSAADVPAVVDPAQLRRVGRVLVTWVRAALRGS
;
A
#
# COMPACT_ATOMS: atom_id res chain seq x y z
N MET A 1 9.37 12.18 2.87
CA MET A 1 9.54 12.57 4.30
C MET A 1 8.46 13.49 4.88
N ARG A 2 7.88 14.45 4.15
CA ARG A 2 6.77 15.29 4.69
C ARG A 2 5.58 14.41 5.11
N THR A 3 5.13 13.50 4.24
CA THR A 3 4.03 12.57 4.52
C THR A 3 4.32 11.69 5.73
N VAL A 4 5.51 11.07 5.81
CA VAL A 4 5.91 10.24 6.96
C VAL A 4 5.84 11.02 8.28
N ARG A 5 6.42 12.24 8.31
CA ARG A 5 6.36 13.09 9.51
C ARG A 5 4.92 13.49 9.88
N HIS A 6 4.07 13.75 8.90
CA HIS A 6 2.68 14.10 9.16
C HIS A 6 1.89 12.91 9.70
N LEU A 7 1.93 11.76 9.02
CA LEU A 7 1.17 10.57 9.41
C LEU A 7 1.67 9.99 10.74
N ALA A 8 2.96 9.74 10.88
CA ALA A 8 3.51 9.10 12.06
C ALA A 8 3.90 10.09 13.19
N GLY A 9 4.38 11.29 12.83
CA GLY A 9 4.83 12.28 13.83
C GLY A 9 3.72 13.18 14.36
N THR A 10 2.78 13.61 13.50
CA THR A 10 1.71 14.54 13.89
C THR A 10 0.41 13.81 14.24
N ILE A 11 -0.02 12.83 13.42
CA ILE A 11 -1.24 12.06 13.67
C ILE A 11 -0.98 10.93 14.68
N GLY A 12 0.12 10.20 14.51
CA GLY A 12 0.52 9.07 15.34
C GLY A 12 -0.24 7.78 15.03
N PRO A 13 -0.47 6.90 16.03
CA PRO A 13 -1.16 5.63 15.83
C PRO A 13 -2.54 5.81 15.18
N ARG A 14 -2.78 5.08 14.10
CA ARG A 14 -3.92 5.26 13.18
C ARG A 14 -4.78 4.01 13.09
N LEU A 15 -5.22 3.52 14.26
CA LEU A 15 -6.08 2.33 14.32
C LEU A 15 -7.25 2.45 13.33
N ALA A 16 -7.47 1.44 12.49
CA ALA A 16 -8.38 1.44 11.34
C ALA A 16 -9.80 1.96 11.62
N THR A 17 -10.32 1.75 12.83
CA THR A 17 -11.66 2.21 13.26
C THR A 17 -11.63 3.54 14.02
N GLY A 18 -10.45 4.10 14.26
CA GLY A 18 -10.24 5.25 15.13
C GLY A 18 -10.35 6.62 14.45
N PRO A 19 -10.43 7.71 15.24
CA PRO A 19 -10.48 9.06 14.69
C PRO A 19 -9.15 9.49 14.06
N ALA A 20 -8.01 8.94 14.49
CA ALA A 20 -6.70 9.22 13.89
C ALA A 20 -6.63 8.68 12.45
N PHE A 21 -7.19 7.48 12.20
CA PHE A 21 -7.31 6.95 10.85
C PHE A 21 -8.14 7.87 9.95
N ARG A 22 -9.27 8.37 10.42
CA ARG A 22 -10.10 9.30 9.63
C ARG A 22 -9.38 10.60 9.27
N ARG A 23 -8.53 11.13 10.19
CA ARG A 23 -7.68 12.30 9.87
C ARG A 23 -6.61 11.97 8.82
N ALA A 24 -6.02 10.78 8.91
CA ALA A 24 -5.04 10.32 7.92
C ALA A 24 -5.70 10.08 6.56
N ALA A 25 -6.91 9.51 6.53
CA ALA A 25 -7.69 9.30 5.31
C ALA A 25 -8.00 10.64 4.63
N ALA A 26 -8.49 11.64 5.36
CA ALA A 26 -8.75 12.97 4.82
C ALA A 26 -7.47 13.68 4.30
N TYR A 27 -6.33 13.47 4.98
CA TYR A 27 -5.04 13.97 4.48
C TYR A 27 -4.66 13.32 3.14
N VAL A 28 -4.78 12.00 3.02
CA VAL A 28 -4.44 11.27 1.78
C VAL A 28 -5.39 11.65 0.64
N GLU A 29 -6.69 11.74 0.92
CA GLU A 29 -7.74 12.20 -0.01
C GLU A 29 -7.36 13.57 -0.61
N GLY A 30 -7.13 14.59 0.23
CA GLY A 30 -6.74 15.92 -0.24
C GLY A 30 -5.43 15.92 -1.02
N ARG A 31 -4.47 15.04 -0.68
CA ARG A 31 -3.20 14.92 -1.44
C ARG A 31 -3.40 14.33 -2.83
N PHE A 32 -4.33 13.39 -3.02
CA PHE A 32 -4.69 12.87 -4.33
C PHE A 32 -5.44 13.91 -5.17
N GLU A 33 -6.40 14.61 -4.57
CA GLU A 33 -7.18 15.68 -5.23
C GLU A 33 -6.28 16.82 -5.71
N GLU A 34 -5.30 17.25 -4.88
CA GLU A 34 -4.33 18.30 -5.22
C GLU A 34 -3.52 18.01 -6.50
N VAL A 35 -3.40 16.75 -6.88
CA VAL A 35 -2.65 16.32 -8.08
C VAL A 35 -3.54 15.78 -9.21
N GLY A 36 -4.85 16.04 -9.12
CA GLY A 36 -5.78 15.87 -10.23
C GLY A 36 -6.46 14.50 -10.32
N TYR A 37 -6.52 13.73 -9.22
CA TYR A 37 -7.29 12.49 -9.18
C TYR A 37 -8.72 12.72 -8.72
N ASP A 38 -9.65 11.94 -9.28
CA ASP A 38 -10.97 11.73 -8.71
C ASP A 38 -10.85 10.76 -7.53
N VAL A 39 -11.31 11.17 -6.33
CA VAL A 39 -11.15 10.40 -5.11
C VAL A 39 -12.48 9.93 -4.57
N ARG A 40 -12.54 8.67 -4.13
CA ARG A 40 -13.72 8.11 -3.46
C ARG A 40 -13.34 7.24 -2.26
N GLY A 41 -14.17 7.30 -1.22
CA GLY A 41 -14.09 6.40 -0.08
C GLY A 41 -14.86 5.10 -0.32
N GLN A 42 -14.28 3.96 0.03
CA GLN A 42 -14.97 2.66 0.05
C GLN A 42 -15.05 2.16 1.48
N SER A 43 -16.19 2.31 2.14
CA SER A 43 -16.37 1.94 3.53
C SER A 43 -16.69 0.45 3.71
N PHE A 44 -16.12 -0.16 4.77
CA PHE A 44 -16.34 -1.56 5.17
C PHE A 44 -16.35 -1.71 6.70
N ARG A 45 -16.71 -2.89 7.18
CA ARG A 45 -16.69 -3.23 8.61
C ARG A 45 -15.37 -3.88 8.98
N VAL A 46 -14.87 -3.55 10.18
CA VAL A 46 -13.72 -4.19 10.82
C VAL A 46 -14.22 -4.74 12.16
N PRO A 47 -14.01 -6.02 12.47
CA PRO A 47 -14.46 -6.62 13.73
C PRO A 47 -13.70 -6.08 14.93
N ALA A 48 -14.22 -6.32 16.12
CA ALA A 48 -13.45 -6.21 17.35
C ALA A 48 -12.36 -7.30 17.39
N GLY A 49 -11.34 -7.09 18.19
CA GLY A 49 -10.27 -8.07 18.33
C GLY A 49 -9.12 -7.55 19.17
N ASP A 50 -7.93 -8.02 18.87
CA ASP A 50 -6.69 -7.62 19.51
C ASP A 50 -5.76 -6.97 18.47
N SER A 51 -5.23 -5.81 18.79
CA SER A 51 -4.23 -5.11 17.97
C SER A 51 -2.90 -5.09 18.71
N TRP A 52 -2.15 -6.16 18.54
CA TRP A 52 -0.82 -6.33 19.12
C TRP A 52 -0.81 -6.20 20.66
N GLY A 53 -1.69 -6.96 21.32
CA GLY A 53 -1.86 -6.96 22.77
C GLY A 53 -2.78 -5.87 23.33
N VAL A 54 -3.42 -5.10 22.46
CA VAL A 54 -4.40 -4.07 22.84
C VAL A 54 -5.79 -4.49 22.34
N PRO A 55 -6.78 -4.72 23.23
CA PRO A 55 -8.16 -4.96 22.83
C PRO A 55 -8.72 -3.76 22.07
N VAL A 56 -9.39 -4.02 20.94
CA VAL A 56 -9.93 -2.98 20.06
C VAL A 56 -11.36 -3.27 19.65
N GLU A 57 -12.15 -2.22 19.59
CA GLU A 57 -13.58 -2.32 19.28
C GLU A 57 -13.83 -2.51 17.78
N ALA A 58 -14.96 -3.16 17.48
CA ALA A 58 -15.48 -3.22 16.12
C ALA A 58 -15.88 -1.83 15.62
N GLY A 59 -15.78 -1.62 14.30
CA GLY A 59 -16.17 -0.35 13.72
C GLY A 59 -16.18 -0.36 12.20
N ARG A 60 -16.06 0.83 11.63
CA ARG A 60 -15.94 1.02 10.18
C ARG A 60 -14.60 1.64 9.85
N SER A 61 -14.01 1.14 8.76
CA SER A 61 -12.86 1.73 8.10
C SER A 61 -13.21 2.07 6.64
N SER A 62 -12.25 2.57 5.89
CA SER A 62 -12.42 2.86 4.47
C SER A 62 -11.12 2.73 3.71
N ASN A 63 -11.20 2.30 2.45
CA ASN A 63 -10.16 2.55 1.47
C ASN A 63 -10.35 3.93 0.87
N ILE A 64 -9.27 4.63 0.57
CA ILE A 64 -9.25 5.86 -0.21
C ILE A 64 -8.74 5.51 -1.59
N ILE A 65 -9.61 5.59 -2.58
CA ILE A 65 -9.36 5.15 -3.96
C ILE A 65 -9.27 6.37 -4.84
N ALA A 66 -8.14 6.54 -5.51
CA ALA A 66 -7.88 7.62 -6.43
C ALA A 66 -7.76 7.06 -7.86
N THR A 67 -8.57 7.59 -8.77
CA THR A 67 -8.57 7.25 -10.20
C THR A 67 -8.32 8.50 -11.03
N PRO A 68 -7.59 8.39 -12.16
CA PRO A 68 -7.55 9.47 -13.15
C PRO A 68 -8.96 9.84 -13.63
N SER A 69 -9.18 11.08 -14.01
CA SER A 69 -10.50 11.55 -14.49
C SER A 69 -10.96 10.89 -15.80
N ASP A 70 -10.02 10.37 -16.58
CA ASP A 70 -10.24 9.62 -17.83
C ASP A 70 -10.15 8.10 -17.64
N PHE A 71 -10.19 7.61 -16.40
CA PHE A 71 -10.05 6.20 -16.08
C PHE A 71 -11.22 5.37 -16.64
N ASP A 72 -10.90 4.38 -17.48
CA ASP A 72 -11.84 3.37 -17.95
C ASP A 72 -11.59 2.04 -17.23
N PRO A 73 -12.50 1.60 -16.35
CA PRO A 73 -12.34 0.37 -15.59
C PRO A 73 -12.29 -0.91 -16.43
N THR A 74 -12.76 -0.86 -17.68
CA THR A 74 -12.74 -2.01 -18.60
C THR A 74 -11.45 -2.10 -19.40
N SER A 75 -10.71 -1.00 -19.50
CA SER A 75 -9.40 -0.95 -20.16
C SER A 75 -8.30 -1.60 -19.27
N PRO A 76 -7.23 -2.12 -19.89
CA PRO A 76 -6.10 -2.64 -19.15
C PRO A 76 -5.52 -1.61 -18.17
N HIS A 77 -5.49 -1.95 -16.87
CA HIS A 77 -5.00 -1.06 -15.84
C HIS A 77 -4.25 -1.80 -14.72
N VAL A 78 -3.55 -1.06 -13.90
CA VAL A 78 -2.86 -1.57 -12.71
C VAL A 78 -3.35 -0.89 -11.45
N VAL A 79 -3.26 -1.60 -10.33
CA VAL A 79 -3.49 -1.05 -8.99
C VAL A 79 -2.16 -0.92 -8.27
N VAL A 80 -1.92 0.21 -7.62
CA VAL A 80 -0.83 0.38 -6.65
C VAL A 80 -1.44 0.79 -5.32
N GLY A 81 -1.08 0.10 -4.25
CA GLY A 81 -1.65 0.35 -2.93
C GLY A 81 -0.63 0.41 -1.81
N ALA A 82 -1.04 1.00 -0.69
CA ALA A 82 -0.33 0.96 0.58
C ALA A 82 -1.37 1.05 1.69
N HIS A 83 -1.21 0.30 2.79
CA HIS A 83 -2.14 0.48 3.90
C HIS A 83 -1.87 1.75 4.69
N LEU A 84 -2.92 2.30 5.28
CA LEU A 84 -2.89 3.58 5.97
C LEU A 84 -3.00 3.43 7.49
N ASP A 85 -3.64 2.37 7.95
CA ASP A 85 -3.79 2.07 9.38
C ASP A 85 -2.47 1.59 10.00
N THR A 86 -2.48 1.45 11.31
CA THR A 86 -1.38 0.92 12.12
C THR A 86 -1.95 0.07 13.24
N VAL A 87 -1.12 -0.77 13.85
CA VAL A 87 -1.43 -1.33 15.16
C VAL A 87 -1.62 -0.22 16.20
N ALA A 88 -2.33 -0.53 17.29
CA ALA A 88 -2.75 0.47 18.28
C ALA A 88 -1.61 1.25 18.94
N VAL A 89 -0.43 0.63 19.08
CA VAL A 89 0.70 1.18 19.84
C VAL A 89 1.76 1.88 18.97
N ALA A 90 1.75 1.65 17.65
CA ALA A 90 2.81 2.12 16.76
C ALA A 90 2.44 3.44 16.07
N PRO A 91 3.31 4.45 16.09
CA PRO A 91 3.16 5.63 15.24
C PRO A 91 3.12 5.31 13.74
N GLY A 92 3.72 4.20 13.33
CA GLY A 92 3.63 3.66 11.98
C GLY A 92 4.36 4.52 10.95
N ALA A 93 5.63 4.83 11.19
CA ALA A 93 6.44 5.58 10.24
C ALA A 93 6.92 4.72 9.08
N GLU A 94 7.49 3.56 9.41
CA GLU A 94 7.86 2.55 8.43
C GLU A 94 6.64 1.73 8.05
N ASP A 95 5.82 1.38 9.04
CA ASP A 95 4.60 0.57 8.91
C ASP A 95 3.31 1.38 9.12
N ASN A 96 2.69 2.04 8.11
CA ASN A 96 3.16 2.06 6.73
C ASN A 96 3.08 3.48 6.13
N ALA A 97 3.45 4.52 6.91
CA ALA A 97 3.55 5.87 6.34
C ALA A 97 4.65 5.96 5.26
N SER A 98 5.62 5.04 5.26
CA SER A 98 6.66 4.91 4.22
C SER A 98 6.04 4.54 2.87
N GLY A 99 5.21 3.49 2.82
CA GLY A 99 4.48 3.07 1.63
C GLY A 99 3.51 4.14 1.13
N VAL A 100 2.73 4.75 2.03
CA VAL A 100 1.84 5.87 1.68
C VAL A 100 2.62 7.06 1.11
N ALA A 101 3.82 7.35 1.61
CA ALA A 101 4.65 8.43 1.08
C ALA A 101 5.11 8.17 -0.36
N VAL A 102 5.47 6.93 -0.69
CA VAL A 102 5.82 6.53 -2.05
C VAL A 102 4.59 6.54 -2.96
N LEU A 103 3.44 6.07 -2.47
CA LEU A 103 2.16 6.10 -3.19
C LEU A 103 1.75 7.53 -3.59
N LEU A 104 1.81 8.48 -2.66
CA LEU A 104 1.50 9.89 -2.92
C LEU A 104 2.52 10.55 -3.84
N GLU A 105 3.79 10.15 -3.80
CA GLU A 105 4.79 10.64 -4.74
C GLU A 105 4.56 10.06 -6.14
N LEU A 106 4.15 8.80 -6.26
CA LEU A 106 3.72 8.21 -7.54
C LEU A 106 2.54 9.02 -8.13
N ALA A 107 1.52 9.32 -7.32
CA ALA A 107 0.39 10.16 -7.73
C ALA A 107 0.85 11.49 -8.32
N ARG A 108 1.75 12.18 -7.62
CA ARG A 108 2.33 13.46 -8.07
C ARG A 108 3.08 13.34 -9.40
N VAL A 109 3.82 12.24 -9.59
CA VAL A 109 4.61 12.00 -10.82
C VAL A 109 3.73 11.66 -12.02
N LEU A 110 2.61 10.99 -11.79
CA LEU A 110 1.64 10.63 -12.84
C LEU A 110 0.66 11.77 -13.16
N GLY A 111 0.40 12.67 -12.21
CA GLY A 111 -0.43 13.87 -12.42
C GLY A 111 -1.87 13.58 -12.82
N GLY A 112 -2.50 12.57 -12.22
CA GLY A 112 -3.90 12.20 -12.50
C GLY A 112 -4.12 11.64 -13.90
N SER A 113 -3.13 11.05 -14.52
CA SER A 113 -3.22 10.51 -15.89
C SER A 113 -2.85 9.03 -15.97
N GLY A 114 -3.35 8.36 -17.01
CA GLY A 114 -3.07 6.97 -17.32
C GLY A 114 -4.00 5.97 -16.62
N GLN A 115 -3.88 4.70 -16.96
CA GLN A 115 -4.71 3.61 -16.44
C GLN A 115 -4.10 3.01 -15.14
N VAL A 116 -3.99 3.83 -14.08
CA VAL A 116 -3.46 3.43 -12.77
C VAL A 116 -4.43 3.84 -11.68
N VAL A 117 -4.89 2.89 -10.90
CA VAL A 117 -5.68 3.15 -9.67
C VAL A 117 -4.73 3.15 -8.48
N LEU A 118 -4.82 4.19 -7.67
CA LEU A 118 -4.03 4.32 -6.44
C LEU A 118 -4.93 4.11 -5.22
N VAL A 119 -4.53 3.27 -4.28
CA VAL A 119 -5.37 2.94 -3.13
C VAL A 119 -4.58 3.06 -1.83
N ALA A 120 -5.08 3.92 -0.92
CA ALA A 120 -4.67 3.81 0.48
C ALA A 120 -5.67 2.88 1.19
N PHE A 121 -5.22 1.67 1.49
CA PHE A 121 -6.07 0.66 2.14
C PHE A 121 -6.22 0.96 3.63
N GLY A 122 -7.39 0.63 4.18
CA GLY A 122 -7.59 0.65 5.63
C GLY A 122 -7.81 -0.76 6.16
N GLY A 123 -7.49 -0.98 7.44
CA GLY A 123 -7.76 -2.26 8.09
C GLY A 123 -6.94 -3.41 7.52
N GLU A 124 -5.69 -3.16 7.19
CA GLU A 124 -4.72 -4.18 6.83
C GLU A 124 -4.26 -4.93 8.07
N GLU A 125 -3.99 -4.21 9.13
CA GLU A 125 -3.41 -4.68 10.38
C GLU A 125 -4.27 -5.73 11.08
N PRO A 126 -3.65 -6.79 11.65
CA PRO A 126 -4.37 -7.88 12.29
C PRO A 126 -5.25 -7.46 13.46
N ARG A 127 -6.38 -8.14 13.59
CA ARG A 127 -7.33 -8.07 14.73
C ARG A 127 -7.37 -9.36 15.54
N GLY A 128 -6.41 -10.27 15.32
CA GLY A 128 -6.31 -11.58 15.93
C GLY A 128 -5.70 -12.59 14.98
N PRO A 129 -5.68 -13.88 15.36
CA PRO A 129 -5.10 -14.94 14.55
C PRO A 129 -5.96 -15.25 13.31
N GLY A 130 -5.34 -15.92 12.34
CA GLY A 130 -5.99 -16.37 11.10
C GLY A 130 -6.36 -15.21 10.20
N GLU A 131 -7.51 -15.30 9.55
CA GLU A 131 -7.98 -14.38 8.51
C GLU A 131 -8.45 -12.99 8.99
N LEU A 132 -8.15 -12.63 10.24
CA LEU A 132 -8.57 -11.34 10.83
C LEU A 132 -7.61 -10.20 10.47
N HIS A 133 -7.31 -10.06 9.19
CA HIS A 133 -6.45 -9.02 8.59
C HIS A 133 -6.88 -8.68 7.17
N HIS A 134 -6.24 -7.68 6.55
CA HIS A 134 -6.41 -7.25 5.15
C HIS A 134 -7.88 -6.91 4.78
N PHE A 135 -8.67 -6.40 5.73
CA PHE A 135 -10.11 -6.12 5.52
C PHE A 135 -10.37 -5.16 4.36
N GLY A 136 -9.47 -4.19 4.16
CA GLY A 136 -9.58 -3.19 3.10
C GLY A 136 -9.38 -3.77 1.72
N SER A 137 -8.29 -4.48 1.49
CA SER A 137 -8.00 -5.10 0.20
C SER A 137 -8.98 -6.24 -0.12
N LYS A 138 -9.38 -7.05 0.87
CA LYS A 138 -10.48 -8.03 0.73
C LYS A 138 -11.79 -7.35 0.29
N ALA A 139 -12.16 -6.21 0.91
CA ALA A 139 -13.34 -5.45 0.53
C ALA A 139 -13.22 -4.78 -0.85
N TYR A 140 -12.02 -4.38 -1.25
CA TYR A 140 -11.74 -3.81 -2.57
C TYR A 140 -11.93 -4.87 -3.64
N VAL A 141 -11.27 -6.01 -3.52
CA VAL A 141 -11.34 -7.15 -4.45
C VAL A 141 -12.77 -7.65 -4.61
N ALA A 142 -13.50 -7.81 -3.49
CA ALA A 142 -14.89 -8.27 -3.50
C ALA A 142 -15.87 -7.32 -4.26
N ARG A 143 -15.44 -6.10 -4.56
CA ARG A 143 -16.28 -5.07 -5.23
C ARG A 143 -15.69 -4.58 -6.55
N LEU A 144 -14.70 -5.28 -7.10
CA LEU A 144 -14.10 -4.91 -8.40
C LEU A 144 -15.13 -4.91 -9.54
N GLY A 145 -16.07 -5.88 -9.54
CA GLY A 145 -17.04 -6.00 -10.63
C GLY A 145 -16.34 -6.03 -12.01
N ASP A 146 -16.85 -5.23 -12.96
CA ASP A 146 -16.31 -5.15 -14.31
C ASP A 146 -14.87 -4.62 -14.35
N ALA A 147 -14.46 -3.82 -13.36
CA ALA A 147 -13.08 -3.35 -13.26
C ALA A 147 -12.07 -4.48 -13.08
N GLY A 148 -12.49 -5.63 -12.55
CA GLY A 148 -11.66 -6.84 -12.50
C GLY A 148 -11.25 -7.37 -13.87
N LEU A 149 -12.06 -7.13 -14.91
CA LEU A 149 -11.76 -7.58 -16.28
C LEU A 149 -10.56 -6.83 -16.88
N GLY A 150 -10.38 -5.55 -16.54
CA GLY A 150 -9.26 -4.72 -16.98
C GLY A 150 -8.01 -4.83 -16.10
N LEU A 151 -8.14 -5.31 -14.86
CA LEU A 151 -7.03 -5.36 -13.92
C LEU A 151 -5.94 -6.36 -14.37
N ARG A 152 -4.72 -5.85 -14.60
CA ARG A 152 -3.57 -6.63 -15.08
C ARG A 152 -2.60 -7.01 -13.96
N ALA A 153 -2.44 -6.12 -12.98
CA ALA A 153 -1.50 -6.36 -11.89
C ALA A 153 -1.80 -5.43 -10.69
N MET A 154 -1.42 -5.89 -9.50
CA MET A 154 -1.44 -5.09 -8.27
C MET A 154 -0.09 -5.10 -7.59
N VAL A 155 0.40 -3.93 -7.17
CA VAL A 155 1.60 -3.80 -6.33
C VAL A 155 1.23 -3.18 -5.00
N SER A 156 1.51 -3.90 -3.91
CA SER A 156 1.46 -3.37 -2.54
C SER A 156 2.81 -2.77 -2.15
N LEU A 157 2.78 -1.60 -1.54
CA LEU A 157 3.92 -0.91 -0.93
C LEU A 157 3.80 -1.06 0.59
N ASP A 158 4.72 -1.78 1.20
CA ASP A 158 4.60 -2.07 2.62
C ASP A 158 5.98 -2.14 3.28
N ARG A 159 6.24 -1.23 4.23
CA ARG A 159 7.53 -1.09 4.91
C ARG A 159 8.70 -0.90 3.93
N VAL A 160 8.70 0.25 3.25
CA VAL A 160 9.58 0.55 2.11
C VAL A 160 10.66 1.58 2.41
N GLY A 161 10.85 1.97 3.66
CA GLY A 161 11.73 3.08 4.04
C GLY A 161 12.99 2.68 4.81
N VAL A 162 13.17 1.39 5.15
CA VAL A 162 14.35 0.90 5.89
C VAL A 162 15.24 0.05 5.00
N GLY A 163 16.55 0.11 5.23
CA GLY A 163 17.54 -0.72 4.53
C GLY A 163 18.13 -0.09 3.28
N SER A 164 18.89 -0.89 2.52
CA SER A 164 19.57 -0.48 1.29
C SER A 164 19.29 -1.41 0.11
N VAL A 165 18.60 -2.52 0.36
CA VAL A 165 18.13 -3.50 -0.61
C VAL A 165 16.60 -3.36 -0.70
N VAL A 166 16.01 -3.59 -1.85
CA VAL A 166 14.56 -3.56 -2.05
C VAL A 166 14.01 -4.99 -2.02
N PRO A 167 13.29 -5.41 -0.96
CA PRO A 167 12.61 -6.69 -0.94
C PRO A 167 11.44 -6.71 -1.92
N LEU A 168 11.28 -7.82 -2.62
CA LEU A 168 10.21 -8.08 -3.59
C LEU A 168 9.59 -9.45 -3.29
N SER A 169 8.30 -9.50 -3.04
CA SER A 169 7.65 -10.77 -2.73
C SER A 169 6.39 -11.03 -3.57
N SER A 170 6.09 -12.31 -3.72
CA SER A 170 4.81 -12.83 -4.22
C SER A 170 4.27 -13.84 -3.22
N VAL A 171 2.97 -14.13 -3.27
CA VAL A 171 2.35 -15.13 -2.41
C VAL A 171 2.76 -16.54 -2.87
N GLU A 172 3.00 -17.44 -1.93
CA GLU A 172 3.36 -18.83 -2.21
C GLU A 172 2.28 -19.52 -3.04
N GLY A 173 2.70 -20.30 -4.04
CA GLY A 173 1.79 -21.00 -4.93
C GLY A 173 1.11 -20.15 -6.00
N THR A 174 1.36 -18.82 -6.03
CA THR A 174 0.83 -17.91 -7.05
C THR A 174 1.88 -17.52 -8.10
N PRO A 175 1.47 -17.01 -9.29
CA PRO A 175 2.42 -16.60 -10.31
C PRO A 175 3.37 -15.48 -9.83
N ALA A 176 4.67 -15.74 -9.90
CA ALA A 176 5.72 -14.80 -9.50
C ALA A 176 6.08 -13.74 -10.57
N ALA A 177 5.43 -13.80 -11.73
CA ALA A 177 5.82 -13.00 -12.91
C ALA A 177 5.87 -11.49 -12.65
N LEU A 178 5.00 -10.94 -11.79
CA LEU A 178 5.05 -9.52 -11.44
C LEU A 178 6.26 -9.20 -10.57
N ARG A 179 6.52 -10.00 -9.54
CA ARG A 179 7.70 -9.87 -8.68
C ARG A 179 8.99 -9.90 -9.50
N ASP A 180 9.09 -10.85 -10.43
CA ASP A 180 10.27 -11.03 -11.27
C ASP A 180 10.46 -9.83 -12.23
N ARG A 181 9.39 -9.29 -12.80
CA ARG A 181 9.44 -8.04 -13.60
C ARG A 181 9.90 -6.84 -12.79
N LEU A 182 9.50 -6.74 -11.51
CA LEU A 182 9.97 -5.68 -10.62
C LEU A 182 11.47 -5.83 -10.32
N ALA A 183 11.95 -7.08 -10.17
CA ALA A 183 13.36 -7.40 -10.01
C ALA A 183 14.19 -7.01 -11.24
N ASP A 184 13.72 -7.35 -12.45
CA ASP A 184 14.35 -6.95 -13.71
C ASP A 184 14.45 -5.43 -13.85
N VAL A 185 13.37 -4.71 -13.48
CA VAL A 185 13.39 -3.23 -13.48
C VAL A 185 14.41 -2.69 -12.49
N ALA A 186 14.49 -3.27 -11.29
CA ALA A 186 15.47 -2.84 -10.28
C ALA A 186 16.91 -3.11 -10.73
N ASP A 187 17.17 -4.27 -11.33
CA ASP A 187 18.49 -4.62 -11.89
C ASP A 187 18.92 -3.62 -12.98
N GLY A 188 18.02 -3.32 -13.92
CA GLY A 188 18.26 -2.30 -14.94
C GLY A 188 18.52 -0.88 -14.41
N LEU A 189 18.13 -0.61 -13.16
CA LEU A 189 18.40 0.65 -12.45
C LEU A 189 19.64 0.58 -11.54
N GLY A 190 20.30 -0.57 -11.43
CA GLY A 190 21.39 -0.82 -10.50
C GLY A 190 20.95 -0.78 -9.03
N ILE A 191 19.71 -1.15 -8.75
CA ILE A 191 19.14 -1.16 -7.39
C ILE A 191 19.12 -2.61 -6.88
N PRO A 192 19.85 -2.93 -5.79
CA PRO A 192 19.88 -4.28 -5.26
C PRO A 192 18.53 -4.72 -4.71
N THR A 193 18.14 -5.96 -4.98
CA THR A 193 16.90 -6.57 -4.53
C THR A 193 17.14 -7.88 -3.79
N VAL A 194 16.18 -8.27 -2.97
CA VAL A 194 16.03 -9.64 -2.48
C VAL A 194 14.64 -10.12 -2.87
N VAL A 195 14.57 -11.37 -3.35
CA VAL A 195 13.32 -11.99 -3.82
C VAL A 195 12.86 -12.97 -2.76
N GLU A 196 11.60 -12.84 -2.36
CA GLU A 196 11.00 -13.58 -1.25
C GLU A 196 9.62 -14.12 -1.63
N THR A 197 9.07 -14.96 -0.74
CA THR A 197 7.68 -15.40 -0.76
C THR A 197 7.02 -14.97 0.54
N ASP A 198 5.92 -14.25 0.48
CA ASP A 198 5.26 -13.69 1.65
C ASP A 198 3.81 -13.32 1.33
N SER A 199 2.89 -13.51 2.28
CA SER A 199 1.47 -13.16 2.20
C SER A 199 1.05 -12.03 3.14
N ALA A 200 1.97 -11.48 3.93
CA ALA A 200 1.66 -10.52 5.00
C ALA A 200 1.51 -9.09 4.49
N SER A 201 0.65 -8.84 3.50
CA SER A 201 0.21 -7.50 3.07
C SER A 201 -0.96 -7.58 2.08
N ASP A 202 -1.53 -6.46 1.70
CA ASP A 202 -2.69 -6.29 0.81
C ASP A 202 -2.61 -7.05 -0.54
N HIS A 203 -1.41 -7.35 -1.05
CA HIS A 203 -1.23 -8.13 -2.29
C HIS A 203 -1.79 -9.54 -2.19
N GLU A 204 -1.86 -10.15 -0.99
CA GLU A 204 -2.45 -11.46 -0.75
C GLU A 204 -3.91 -11.52 -1.25
N SER A 205 -4.74 -10.53 -0.88
CA SER A 205 -6.14 -10.49 -1.28
C SER A 205 -6.35 -10.51 -2.80
N PHE A 206 -5.43 -9.91 -3.55
CA PHE A 206 -5.47 -9.93 -5.02
C PHE A 206 -4.95 -11.24 -5.60
N ALA A 207 -3.88 -11.80 -5.02
CA ALA A 207 -3.34 -13.09 -5.43
C ALA A 207 -4.35 -14.22 -5.22
N ASP A 208 -5.06 -14.25 -4.08
CA ASP A 208 -6.12 -15.21 -3.76
C ASP A 208 -7.31 -15.11 -4.74
N ALA A 209 -7.56 -13.92 -5.25
CA ALA A 209 -8.57 -13.71 -6.30
C ALA A 209 -8.07 -13.99 -7.73
N GLY A 210 -6.84 -14.49 -7.88
CA GLY A 210 -6.26 -14.91 -9.16
C GLY A 210 -5.61 -13.78 -9.97
N PHE A 211 -5.42 -12.59 -9.40
CA PHE A 211 -4.70 -11.51 -10.06
C PHE A 211 -3.18 -11.62 -9.86
N LEU A 212 -2.41 -11.11 -10.82
CA LEU A 212 -0.98 -10.92 -10.63
C LEU A 212 -0.76 -9.87 -9.54
N ALA A 213 -0.13 -10.28 -8.44
CA ALA A 213 0.12 -9.40 -7.30
C ALA A 213 1.54 -9.58 -6.77
N ALA A 214 2.12 -8.48 -6.28
CA ALA A 214 3.43 -8.49 -5.65
C ALA A 214 3.50 -7.39 -4.58
N ARG A 215 4.39 -7.59 -3.59
CA ARG A 215 4.74 -6.57 -2.61
C ARG A 215 6.15 -6.04 -2.88
N ILE A 216 6.32 -4.73 -2.76
CA ILE A 216 7.61 -4.07 -2.60
C ILE A 216 7.75 -3.69 -1.14
N GLY A 217 8.82 -4.13 -0.48
CA GLY A 217 9.14 -3.76 0.88
C GLY A 217 9.25 -4.95 1.83
N SER A 218 9.20 -4.61 3.12
CA SER A 218 9.26 -5.54 4.25
C SER A 218 10.66 -5.88 4.76
N THR A 219 11.57 -4.89 4.73
CA THR A 219 12.85 -5.05 5.45
C THR A 219 12.59 -5.13 6.96
N PRO A 220 13.09 -6.18 7.64
CA PRO A 220 12.99 -6.26 9.10
C PRO A 220 13.70 -5.09 9.78
N TYR A 221 13.08 -4.53 10.83
CA TYR A 221 13.64 -3.44 11.65
C TYR A 221 13.17 -3.54 13.11
N ALA A 222 13.93 -2.97 14.02
CA ALA A 222 13.72 -3.13 15.46
C ALA A 222 12.45 -2.41 15.99
N GLY A 223 11.92 -1.44 15.23
CA GLY A 223 10.73 -0.66 15.61
C GLY A 223 9.39 -1.30 15.24
N TYR A 224 9.41 -2.45 14.57
CA TYR A 224 8.21 -3.11 14.06
C TYR A 224 7.12 -3.26 15.13
N HIS A 225 5.91 -2.81 14.82
CA HIS A 225 4.72 -2.84 15.67
C HIS A 225 4.93 -2.30 17.09
N SER A 226 5.76 -1.26 17.25
CA SER A 226 6.08 -0.68 18.55
C SER A 226 6.07 0.86 18.53
N ALA A 227 6.14 1.45 19.72
CA ALA A 227 6.27 2.91 19.87
C ALA A 227 7.58 3.48 19.27
N ALA A 228 8.55 2.62 18.92
CA ALA A 228 9.80 3.01 18.28
C ALA A 228 9.69 3.16 16.75
N ASP A 229 8.54 2.84 16.13
CA ASP A 229 8.30 3.09 14.71
C ASP A 229 7.99 4.56 14.44
N VAL A 230 9.01 5.39 14.58
CA VAL A 230 8.96 6.85 14.48
C VAL A 230 9.62 7.35 13.18
N PRO A 231 9.35 8.59 12.71
CA PRO A 231 9.88 9.10 11.44
C PRO A 231 11.40 9.03 11.26
N ALA A 232 12.15 8.91 12.35
CA ALA A 232 13.61 8.81 12.31
C ALA A 232 14.14 7.46 11.78
N VAL A 233 13.32 6.40 11.79
CA VAL A 233 13.73 5.08 11.26
C VAL A 233 13.71 5.05 9.73
N VAL A 234 12.98 5.95 9.08
CA VAL A 234 12.78 5.97 7.62
C VAL A 234 13.93 6.69 6.92
N ASP A 235 14.62 5.98 6.03
CA ASP A 235 15.68 6.52 5.17
C ASP A 235 15.10 7.10 3.87
N PRO A 236 15.26 8.41 3.62
CA PRO A 236 14.84 9.02 2.36
C PRO A 236 15.53 8.42 1.12
N ALA A 237 16.71 7.83 1.28
CA ALA A 237 17.39 7.18 0.15
C ALA A 237 16.70 5.87 -0.23
N GLN A 238 16.22 5.12 0.76
CA GLN A 238 15.47 3.90 0.49
C GLN A 238 14.12 4.20 -0.16
N LEU A 239 13.37 5.21 0.32
CA LEU A 239 12.14 5.66 -0.34
C LEU A 239 12.38 6.03 -1.81
N ARG A 240 13.52 6.68 -2.13
CA ARG A 240 13.87 7.01 -3.52
C ARG A 240 14.18 5.77 -4.37
N ARG A 241 14.86 4.76 -3.80
CA ARG A 241 15.12 3.48 -4.51
C ARG A 241 13.80 2.82 -4.90
N VAL A 242 12.91 2.62 -3.94
CA VAL A 242 11.59 2.03 -4.16
C VAL A 242 10.77 2.85 -5.15
N GLY A 243 10.72 4.17 -4.98
CA GLY A 243 9.99 5.07 -5.90
C GLY A 243 10.49 4.98 -7.34
N ARG A 244 11.82 4.85 -7.56
CA ARG A 244 12.39 4.67 -8.91
C ARG A 244 11.97 3.34 -9.54
N VAL A 245 12.04 2.24 -8.81
CA VAL A 245 11.58 0.92 -9.30
C VAL A 245 10.11 1.00 -9.68
N LEU A 246 9.26 1.49 -8.76
CA LEU A 246 7.82 1.58 -8.96
C LEU A 246 7.44 2.45 -10.17
N VAL A 247 7.96 3.69 -10.26
CA VAL A 247 7.66 4.61 -11.37
C VAL A 247 8.11 4.02 -12.72
N THR A 248 9.28 3.39 -12.76
CA THR A 248 9.80 2.78 -13.99
C THR A 248 8.91 1.62 -14.42
N TRP A 249 8.52 0.75 -13.49
CA TRP A 249 7.61 -0.35 -13.77
C TRP A 249 6.23 0.13 -14.23
N VAL A 250 5.59 1.08 -13.52
CA VAL A 250 4.29 1.63 -13.89
C VAL A 250 4.30 2.20 -15.31
N ARG A 251 5.32 3.02 -15.64
CA ARG A 251 5.45 3.58 -16.99
C ARG A 251 5.65 2.53 -18.07
N ALA A 252 6.31 1.41 -17.76
CA ALA A 252 6.45 0.30 -18.70
C ALA A 252 5.13 -0.46 -18.88
N ALA A 253 4.40 -0.70 -17.78
CA ALA A 253 3.09 -1.36 -17.81
C ALA A 253 2.06 -0.59 -18.64
N LEU A 254 2.05 0.75 -18.53
CA LEU A 254 1.15 1.62 -19.30
C LEU A 254 1.49 1.71 -20.80
N ARG A 255 2.73 1.43 -21.21
CA ARG A 255 3.13 1.43 -22.62
C ARG A 255 2.86 0.12 -23.35
N GLY A 256 2.68 -0.96 -22.61
CA GLY A 256 2.43 -2.30 -23.15
C GLY A 256 0.95 -2.71 -23.16
N SER A 257 0.05 -1.79 -22.78
CA SER A 257 -1.41 -1.96 -22.77
C SER A 257 -2.06 -1.46 -24.03
#